data_e5e27f21765764afc2b636481c36fb8f
#
_entry.id   e5e27f21765764afc2b636481c36fb8f
#
_cell.length_a   1.000
_cell.length_b   1.000
_cell.length_c   1.000
_cell.angle_alpha   90.00
_cell.angle_beta   90.00
_cell.angle_gamma   90.00
#
_symmetry.space_group_name_H-M   'P 1'
#
loop_
_entity.id
_entity.type
_entity.pdbx_description
1 polymer ?
#
loop_
_entity_poly.entity_id
_entity_poly.type
_entity_poly.pdbx_seq_one_letter_code
_entity_poly.pdbx_strand_id
1 'polypeptide(L)'
;MSTQTTQARSGSKETVPIPRAGLVAWICLLIVYVVWGSTYLAIRVGVETMPPLLMAAARSLVAGLVMFPLGLRRRRSAPLAPRWPSRVRWRACATAGVLLLVGQGVVGVAERTIPSGLAALLVATVPLWLLGLDAGLNRARLGWAQLAGLLVGLAGVALLSTLGGGAGHISVAGVLIVLGAAGMWALGTMTARRGTFPSSPVLATGMELLAGGAVLLVLAAVTGEFGSLRLGHVSAGSWLALGYLIVIGSIVAFSAYGIAVRSLPTPTVATYAYVNPVIAVLLGALILGEQLTPAMIGGGVLVVGAVVLVVRRSPPAH
;
A
#
# COMPACT_ATOMS: atom_id res chain seq x y z
N MET A 1 18.53 -68.01 -0.21
CA MET A 1 17.16 -67.59 0.17
C MET A 1 17.32 -66.71 1.40
N SER A 2 17.35 -65.38 1.21
CA SER A 2 17.43 -64.43 2.29
C SER A 2 16.29 -63.42 2.13
N THR A 3 15.32 -63.54 3.00
CA THR A 3 14.12 -62.69 3.08
C THR A 3 14.48 -61.34 3.72
N GLN A 4 14.45 -60.26 2.94
CA GLN A 4 14.53 -58.88 3.49
C GLN A 4 13.15 -58.42 3.87
N THR A 5 12.95 -58.17 5.16
CA THR A 5 11.75 -57.58 5.74
C THR A 5 11.81 -56.05 5.59
N THR A 6 10.92 -55.49 4.79
CA THR A 6 10.75 -54.05 4.60
C THR A 6 10.00 -53.48 5.80
N GLN A 7 10.70 -52.78 6.69
CA GLN A 7 10.06 -51.96 7.73
C GLN A 7 9.53 -50.67 7.13
N ALA A 8 8.20 -50.48 7.16
CA ALA A 8 7.53 -49.25 6.86
C ALA A 8 7.83 -48.21 7.96
N ARG A 9 8.59 -47.18 7.64
CA ARG A 9 8.79 -46.02 8.50
C ARG A 9 7.51 -45.18 8.52
N SER A 10 6.79 -45.22 9.65
CA SER A 10 5.76 -44.27 10.02
C SER A 10 6.36 -42.87 10.06
N GLY A 11 5.99 -42.04 9.08
CA GLY A 11 6.37 -40.60 9.05
C GLY A 11 5.60 -39.80 10.08
N SER A 12 6.14 -39.63 11.26
CA SER A 12 5.73 -38.58 12.17
C SER A 12 5.98 -37.23 11.46
N LYS A 13 4.92 -36.44 11.28
CA LYS A 13 5.02 -35.03 10.84
C LYS A 13 5.74 -34.27 11.96
N GLU A 14 7.07 -34.18 11.88
CA GLU A 14 7.83 -33.24 12.69
C GLU A 14 7.35 -31.83 12.34
N THR A 15 6.68 -31.19 13.28
CA THR A 15 6.42 -29.75 13.25
C THR A 15 7.77 -29.07 13.42
N VAL A 16 8.37 -28.65 12.29
CA VAL A 16 9.61 -27.86 12.30
C VAL A 16 9.34 -26.57 13.09
N PRO A 17 10.06 -26.32 14.20
CA PRO A 17 9.90 -25.09 14.95
C PRO A 17 10.22 -23.90 14.04
N ILE A 18 9.28 -22.94 13.92
CA ILE A 18 9.52 -21.70 13.16
C ILE A 18 10.70 -20.99 13.83
N PRO A 19 11.84 -20.76 13.14
CA PRO A 19 12.95 -20.04 13.76
C PRO A 19 12.47 -18.68 14.27
N ARG A 20 13.03 -18.19 15.39
CA ARG A 20 12.67 -16.87 15.98
C ARG A 20 12.65 -15.73 14.95
N ALA A 21 13.52 -15.77 13.95
CA ALA A 21 13.53 -14.86 12.81
C ALA A 21 12.24 -14.94 11.97
N GLY A 22 11.63 -16.12 11.83
CA GLY A 22 10.37 -16.31 11.13
C GLY A 22 9.20 -15.68 11.89
N LEU A 23 9.13 -15.82 13.20
CA LEU A 23 8.07 -15.22 14.03
C LEU A 23 8.07 -13.68 13.92
N VAL A 24 9.24 -13.04 13.99
CA VAL A 24 9.37 -11.57 13.83
C VAL A 24 8.85 -11.12 12.46
N ALA A 25 9.17 -11.85 11.40
CA ALA A 25 8.70 -11.51 10.06
C ALA A 25 7.16 -11.61 9.92
N TRP A 26 6.54 -12.63 10.53
CA TRP A 26 5.08 -12.78 10.57
C TRP A 26 4.41 -11.70 11.41
N ILE A 27 4.98 -11.32 12.56
CA ILE A 27 4.50 -10.18 13.35
C ILE A 27 4.59 -8.89 12.53
N CYS A 28 5.70 -8.67 11.81
CA CYS A 28 5.84 -7.52 10.94
C CYS A 28 4.79 -7.50 9.82
N LEU A 29 4.47 -8.64 9.21
CA LEU A 29 3.41 -8.74 8.21
C LEU A 29 2.03 -8.45 8.81
N LEU A 30 1.74 -8.94 10.00
CA LEU A 30 0.50 -8.63 10.72
C LEU A 30 0.38 -7.13 11.03
N ILE A 31 1.48 -6.49 11.44
CA ILE A 31 1.53 -5.03 11.62
C ILE A 31 1.18 -4.32 10.32
N VAL A 32 1.73 -4.75 9.18
CA VAL A 32 1.41 -4.18 7.87
C VAL A 32 -0.07 -4.33 7.53
N TYR A 33 -0.68 -5.49 7.79
CA TYR A 33 -2.11 -5.73 7.56
C TYR A 33 -2.97 -4.75 8.35
N VAL A 34 -2.78 -4.71 9.67
CA VAL A 34 -3.62 -3.90 10.56
C VAL A 34 -3.38 -2.42 10.32
N VAL A 35 -2.11 -2.02 10.27
CA VAL A 35 -1.76 -0.59 10.17
C VAL A 35 -2.13 -0.02 8.82
N TRP A 36 -1.75 -0.65 7.70
CA TRP A 36 -2.10 -0.10 6.40
C TRP A 36 -3.60 -0.20 6.10
N GLY A 37 -4.29 -1.25 6.61
CA GLY A 37 -5.74 -1.34 6.53
C GLY A 37 -6.45 -0.20 7.29
N SER A 38 -5.93 0.21 8.45
CA SER A 38 -6.50 1.30 9.24
C SER A 38 -6.09 2.70 8.76
N THR A 39 -5.10 2.83 7.85
CA THR A 39 -4.70 4.15 7.33
C THR A 39 -5.82 4.85 6.55
N TYR A 40 -6.71 4.13 5.88
CA TYR A 40 -7.88 4.70 5.18
C TYR A 40 -8.81 5.40 6.17
N LEU A 41 -9.14 4.74 7.29
CA LEU A 41 -9.90 5.36 8.37
C LEU A 41 -9.20 6.63 8.89
N ALA A 42 -7.90 6.56 9.16
CA ALA A 42 -7.15 7.70 9.66
C ALA A 42 -7.08 8.84 8.63
N ILE A 43 -6.95 8.55 7.33
CA ILE A 43 -7.01 9.56 6.27
C ILE A 43 -8.40 10.20 6.26
N ARG A 44 -9.48 9.42 6.32
CA ARG A 44 -10.85 9.92 6.32
C ARG A 44 -11.09 10.90 7.46
N VAL A 45 -10.71 10.53 8.69
CA VAL A 45 -10.80 11.42 9.87
C VAL A 45 -9.90 12.65 9.72
N GLY A 46 -8.71 12.48 9.19
CA GLY A 46 -7.76 13.58 8.99
C GLY A 46 -8.27 14.64 8.04
N VAL A 47 -8.84 14.24 6.90
CA VAL A 47 -9.31 15.18 5.86
C VAL A 47 -10.64 15.86 6.17
N GLU A 48 -11.29 15.51 7.27
CA GLU A 48 -12.51 16.24 7.72
C GLU A 48 -12.22 17.73 7.98
N THR A 49 -11.08 18.03 8.57
CA THR A 49 -10.72 19.41 8.92
C THR A 49 -9.34 19.83 8.40
N MET A 50 -8.53 18.89 7.86
CA MET A 50 -7.26 19.22 7.22
C MET A 50 -7.37 19.16 5.69
N PRO A 51 -6.70 20.07 4.97
CA PRO A 51 -6.53 19.93 3.52
C PRO A 51 -5.75 18.65 3.18
N PRO A 52 -6.27 17.81 2.27
CA PRO A 52 -5.75 16.45 2.07
C PRO A 52 -4.31 16.39 1.56
N LEU A 53 -3.94 17.23 0.60
CA LEU A 53 -2.58 17.25 0.06
C LEU A 53 -1.57 17.80 1.06
N LEU A 54 -1.93 18.81 1.84
CA LEU A 54 -1.10 19.31 2.94
C LEU A 54 -0.91 18.27 4.02
N MET A 55 -1.96 17.53 4.41
CA MET A 55 -1.87 16.44 5.37
C MET A 55 -0.94 15.34 4.85
N ALA A 56 -1.09 14.93 3.58
CA ALA A 56 -0.25 13.92 2.96
C ALA A 56 1.21 14.39 2.82
N ALA A 57 1.44 15.68 2.52
CA ALA A 57 2.77 16.27 2.47
C ALA A 57 3.43 16.27 3.87
N ALA A 58 2.71 16.76 4.89
CA ALA A 58 3.20 16.80 6.28
C ALA A 58 3.54 15.39 6.78
N ARG A 59 2.63 14.41 6.58
CA ARG A 59 2.88 13.00 6.91
C ARG A 59 4.18 12.50 6.28
N SER A 60 4.33 12.71 4.97
CA SER A 60 5.45 12.16 4.21
C SER A 60 6.77 12.85 4.56
N LEU A 61 6.77 14.18 4.66
CA LEU A 61 7.98 14.96 4.99
C LEU A 61 8.47 14.66 6.40
N VAL A 62 7.58 14.65 7.40
CA VAL A 62 7.98 14.38 8.79
C VAL A 62 8.53 12.95 8.92
N ALA A 63 7.84 11.95 8.36
CA ALA A 63 8.33 10.59 8.37
C ALA A 63 9.66 10.44 7.61
N GLY A 64 9.80 11.11 6.46
CA GLY A 64 11.02 11.13 5.65
C GLY A 64 12.19 11.77 6.38
N LEU A 65 11.97 12.90 7.09
CA LEU A 65 12.99 13.57 7.92
C LEU A 65 13.49 12.70 9.08
N VAL A 66 12.67 11.78 9.57
CA VAL A 66 13.06 10.81 10.60
C VAL A 66 13.78 9.61 9.96
N MET A 67 13.22 9.02 8.91
CA MET A 67 13.73 7.78 8.32
C MET A 67 15.04 7.99 7.54
N PHE A 68 15.20 9.12 6.87
CA PHE A 68 16.40 9.41 6.09
C PHE A 68 17.69 9.41 6.95
N PRO A 69 17.80 10.19 8.03
CA PRO A 69 18.98 10.17 8.89
C PRO A 69 19.18 8.83 9.61
N LEU A 70 18.10 8.14 10.00
CA LEU A 70 18.20 6.79 10.56
C LEU A 70 18.79 5.81 9.55
N GLY A 71 18.37 5.88 8.30
CA GLY A 71 18.90 5.08 7.20
C GLY A 71 20.37 5.36 6.91
N LEU A 72 20.78 6.63 6.99
CA LEU A 72 22.19 7.03 6.85
C LEU A 72 23.06 6.51 8.00
N ARG A 73 22.58 6.58 9.26
CA ARG A 73 23.32 6.06 10.44
C ARG A 73 23.55 4.55 10.33
N ARG A 74 22.52 3.77 10.01
CA ARG A 74 22.62 2.31 9.82
C ARG A 74 23.58 1.93 8.69
N ARG A 75 23.72 2.78 7.67
CA ARG A 75 24.64 2.57 6.55
C ARG A 75 26.10 2.84 6.94
N ARG A 76 26.36 3.77 7.87
CA ARG A 76 27.73 4.08 8.36
C ARG A 76 28.41 2.90 9.03
N SER A 77 27.64 1.92 9.49
CA SER A 77 28.18 0.66 10.06
C SER A 77 28.73 -0.31 9.01
N ALA A 78 28.61 0.01 7.69
CA ALA A 78 29.17 -0.78 6.60
C ALA A 78 30.48 -0.08 6.08
N PRO A 79 31.67 -0.66 6.26
CA PRO A 79 32.96 0.03 6.08
C PRO A 79 33.27 0.58 4.69
N LEU A 80 32.62 0.05 3.64
CA LEU A 80 32.90 0.39 2.23
C LEU A 80 31.78 1.18 1.53
N ALA A 81 30.74 1.63 2.25
CA ALA A 81 29.62 2.32 1.62
C ALA A 81 29.85 3.83 1.56
N PRO A 82 29.64 4.51 0.40
CA PRO A 82 29.74 5.97 0.28
C PRO A 82 28.83 6.66 1.31
N ARG A 83 29.26 7.76 1.90
CA ARG A 83 28.49 8.49 2.95
C ARG A 83 27.12 8.95 2.48
N TRP A 84 26.99 9.36 1.22
CA TRP A 84 25.76 9.88 0.64
C TRP A 84 25.26 9.02 -0.53
N PRO A 85 23.94 8.91 -0.75
CA PRO A 85 23.41 8.24 -1.93
C PRO A 85 23.85 8.94 -3.21
N SER A 86 24.18 8.18 -4.25
CA SER A 86 24.52 8.72 -5.57
C SER A 86 23.32 9.42 -6.22
N ARG A 87 23.59 10.30 -7.20
CA ARG A 87 22.53 10.95 -8.01
C ARG A 87 21.59 9.95 -8.67
N VAL A 88 22.11 8.80 -9.10
CA VAL A 88 21.32 7.72 -9.71
C VAL A 88 20.31 7.15 -8.70
N ARG A 89 20.76 6.87 -7.46
CA ARG A 89 19.88 6.39 -6.38
C ARG A 89 18.83 7.43 -6.01
N TRP A 90 19.20 8.71 -5.94
CA TRP A 90 18.27 9.80 -5.69
C TRP A 90 17.21 9.89 -6.78
N ARG A 91 17.58 9.82 -8.06
CA ARG A 91 16.61 9.83 -9.18
C ARG A 91 15.65 8.64 -9.08
N ALA A 92 16.16 7.43 -8.85
CA ALA A 92 15.33 6.24 -8.72
C ALA A 92 14.33 6.35 -7.56
N CYS A 93 14.80 6.72 -6.36
CA CYS A 93 13.93 6.90 -5.20
C CYS A 93 12.95 8.07 -5.39
N ALA A 94 13.39 9.19 -5.98
CA ALA A 94 12.52 10.33 -6.20
C ALA A 94 11.40 10.00 -7.20
N THR A 95 11.72 9.35 -8.33
CA THR A 95 10.71 8.98 -9.32
C THR A 95 9.70 7.99 -8.73
N ALA A 96 10.17 6.95 -8.05
CA ALA A 96 9.28 5.99 -7.39
C ALA A 96 8.46 6.67 -6.27
N GLY A 97 9.11 7.45 -5.41
CA GLY A 97 8.49 8.14 -4.29
C GLY A 97 7.42 9.14 -4.73
N VAL A 98 7.67 9.92 -5.79
CA VAL A 98 6.67 10.83 -6.35
C VAL A 98 5.43 10.06 -6.83
N LEU A 99 5.61 8.99 -7.60
CA LEU A 99 4.49 8.19 -8.10
C LEU A 99 3.70 7.52 -6.96
N LEU A 100 4.41 6.93 -5.99
CA LEU A 100 3.79 6.25 -4.86
C LEU A 100 3.07 7.25 -3.93
N LEU A 101 3.75 8.31 -3.53
CA LEU A 101 3.24 9.21 -2.49
C LEU A 101 2.19 10.20 -3.03
N VAL A 102 2.33 10.67 -4.28
CA VAL A 102 1.29 11.47 -4.92
C VAL A 102 0.04 10.61 -5.14
N GLY A 103 0.20 9.36 -5.62
CA GLY A 103 -0.90 8.41 -5.70
C GLY A 103 -1.61 8.25 -4.33
N GLN A 104 -0.85 8.03 -3.25
CA GLN A 104 -1.44 7.94 -1.91
C GLN A 104 -2.07 9.26 -1.43
N GLY A 105 -1.47 10.41 -1.74
CA GLY A 105 -1.96 11.72 -1.31
C GLY A 105 -3.32 12.08 -1.91
N VAL A 106 -3.52 11.78 -3.20
CA VAL A 106 -4.79 12.06 -3.87
C VAL A 106 -5.94 11.13 -3.42
N VAL A 107 -5.65 9.99 -2.80
CA VAL A 107 -6.69 9.18 -2.14
C VAL A 107 -7.39 9.99 -1.05
N GLY A 108 -6.65 10.78 -0.26
CA GLY A 108 -7.24 11.68 0.73
C GLY A 108 -8.18 12.75 0.13
N VAL A 109 -7.91 13.19 -1.11
CA VAL A 109 -8.82 14.08 -1.84
C VAL A 109 -10.13 13.36 -2.16
N ALA A 110 -10.05 12.11 -2.62
CA ALA A 110 -11.22 11.29 -2.94
C ALA A 110 -12.05 10.94 -1.70
N GLU A 111 -11.40 10.64 -0.57
CA GLU A 111 -12.08 10.27 0.68
C GLU A 111 -12.94 11.40 1.30
N ARG A 112 -12.87 12.62 0.77
CA ARG A 112 -13.86 13.66 1.07
C ARG A 112 -15.24 13.35 0.49
N THR A 113 -15.31 12.57 -0.59
CA THR A 113 -16.52 12.33 -1.38
C THR A 113 -16.92 10.87 -1.50
N ILE A 114 -16.08 9.95 -1.05
CA ILE A 114 -16.35 8.51 -1.03
C ILE A 114 -15.97 7.91 0.34
N PRO A 115 -16.65 6.81 0.76
CA PRO A 115 -16.31 6.10 1.99
C PRO A 115 -14.89 5.52 1.99
N SER A 116 -14.27 5.43 3.18
CA SER A 116 -12.91 4.90 3.34
C SER A 116 -12.80 3.41 2.93
N GLY A 117 -13.83 2.63 3.23
CA GLY A 117 -13.92 1.23 2.80
C GLY A 117 -13.95 1.08 1.28
N LEU A 118 -14.69 1.97 0.58
CA LEU A 118 -14.72 1.98 -0.89
C LEU A 118 -13.36 2.39 -1.47
N ALA A 119 -12.72 3.40 -0.91
CA ALA A 119 -11.38 3.81 -1.33
C ALA A 119 -10.37 2.65 -1.22
N ALA A 120 -10.38 1.91 -0.10
CA ALA A 120 -9.52 0.76 0.10
C ALA A 120 -9.78 -0.37 -0.91
N LEU A 121 -11.05 -0.66 -1.22
CA LEU A 121 -11.42 -1.67 -2.22
C LEU A 121 -10.97 -1.27 -3.64
N LEU A 122 -11.05 0.01 -3.99
CA LEU A 122 -10.56 0.53 -5.27
C LEU A 122 -9.03 0.49 -5.36
N VAL A 123 -8.32 0.83 -4.28
CA VAL A 123 -6.84 0.70 -4.23
C VAL A 123 -6.41 -0.77 -4.33
N ALA A 124 -7.21 -1.73 -3.86
CA ALA A 124 -6.92 -3.15 -4.03
C ALA A 124 -6.81 -3.58 -5.50
N THR A 125 -7.20 -2.74 -6.47
CA THR A 125 -6.98 -3.00 -7.90
C THR A 125 -5.53 -2.82 -8.36
N VAL A 126 -4.60 -2.34 -7.52
CA VAL A 126 -3.17 -2.14 -7.88
C VAL A 126 -2.55 -3.35 -8.59
N PRO A 127 -2.75 -4.62 -8.16
CA PRO A 127 -2.23 -5.77 -8.90
C PRO A 127 -2.78 -5.91 -10.32
N LEU A 128 -4.02 -5.47 -10.57
CA LEU A 128 -4.61 -5.46 -11.92
C LEU A 128 -3.91 -4.42 -12.81
N TRP A 129 -3.61 -3.25 -12.25
CA TRP A 129 -2.81 -2.23 -12.92
C TRP A 129 -1.39 -2.72 -13.23
N LEU A 130 -0.73 -3.39 -12.26
CA LEU A 130 0.59 -3.98 -12.47
C LEU A 130 0.57 -4.99 -13.62
N LEU A 131 -0.45 -5.85 -13.67
CA LEU A 131 -0.64 -6.81 -14.75
C LEU A 131 -0.82 -6.14 -16.11
N GLY A 132 -1.69 -5.14 -16.19
CA GLY A 132 -1.95 -4.38 -17.43
C GLY A 132 -0.71 -3.63 -17.92
N LEU A 133 0.03 -2.99 -17.01
CA LEU A 133 1.28 -2.29 -17.31
C LEU A 133 2.37 -3.27 -17.77
N ASP A 134 2.48 -4.44 -17.15
CA ASP A 134 3.45 -5.45 -17.55
C ASP A 134 3.14 -6.00 -18.95
N ALA A 135 1.87 -6.27 -19.25
CA ALA A 135 1.43 -6.67 -20.59
C ALA A 135 1.72 -5.58 -21.64
N GLY A 136 1.42 -4.31 -21.34
CA GLY A 136 1.59 -3.20 -22.28
C GLY A 136 3.06 -2.82 -22.50
N LEU A 137 3.83 -2.64 -21.42
CA LEU A 137 5.20 -2.13 -21.48
C LEU A 137 6.23 -3.22 -21.79
N ASN A 138 6.04 -4.43 -21.28
CA ASN A 138 6.97 -5.55 -21.43
C ASN A 138 6.50 -6.57 -22.48
N ARG A 139 5.34 -6.32 -23.14
CA ARG A 139 4.71 -7.24 -24.10
C ARG A 139 4.51 -8.64 -23.50
N ALA A 140 4.29 -8.72 -22.19
CA ALA A 140 4.01 -9.98 -21.51
C ALA A 140 2.68 -10.56 -22.01
N ARG A 141 2.68 -11.85 -22.36
CA ARG A 141 1.44 -12.52 -22.76
C ARG A 141 0.62 -12.84 -21.52
N LEU A 142 -0.60 -12.33 -21.47
CA LEU A 142 -1.54 -12.65 -20.42
C LEU A 142 -2.08 -14.06 -20.60
N GLY A 143 -1.99 -14.88 -19.56
CA GLY A 143 -2.67 -16.17 -19.50
C GLY A 143 -4.18 -15.97 -19.28
N TRP A 144 -4.99 -16.99 -19.65
CA TRP A 144 -6.46 -16.94 -19.49
C TRP A 144 -6.92 -16.59 -18.06
N ALA A 145 -6.26 -17.14 -17.05
CA ALA A 145 -6.59 -16.84 -15.66
C ALA A 145 -6.34 -15.37 -15.28
N GLN A 146 -5.30 -14.75 -15.85
CA GLN A 146 -4.97 -13.34 -15.64
C GLN A 146 -5.99 -12.45 -16.36
N LEU A 147 -6.39 -12.80 -17.59
CA LEU A 147 -7.42 -12.09 -18.32
C LEU A 147 -8.79 -12.19 -17.61
N ALA A 148 -9.17 -13.40 -17.17
CA ALA A 148 -10.38 -13.60 -16.38
C ALA A 148 -10.35 -12.78 -15.08
N GLY A 149 -9.23 -12.78 -14.35
CA GLY A 149 -9.04 -11.96 -13.16
C GLY A 149 -9.21 -10.46 -13.45
N LEU A 150 -8.64 -9.97 -14.56
CA LEU A 150 -8.81 -8.57 -14.97
C LEU A 150 -10.28 -8.23 -15.22
N LEU A 151 -11.01 -9.07 -15.98
CA LEU A 151 -12.42 -8.84 -16.29
C LEU A 151 -13.31 -8.90 -15.03
N VAL A 152 -13.07 -9.88 -14.15
CA VAL A 152 -13.80 -9.98 -12.86
C VAL A 152 -13.52 -8.78 -11.97
N GLY A 153 -12.25 -8.32 -11.93
CA GLY A 153 -11.88 -7.12 -11.18
C GLY A 153 -12.54 -5.86 -11.70
N LEU A 154 -12.60 -5.68 -13.02
CA LEU A 154 -13.31 -4.55 -13.65
C LEU A 154 -14.82 -4.61 -13.37
N ALA A 155 -15.44 -5.79 -13.41
CA ALA A 155 -16.86 -5.97 -13.05
C ALA A 155 -17.08 -5.60 -11.57
N GLY A 156 -16.17 -6.00 -10.66
CA GLY A 156 -16.20 -5.61 -9.25
C GLY A 156 -16.12 -4.09 -9.06
N VAL A 157 -15.19 -3.42 -9.77
CA VAL A 157 -15.08 -1.96 -9.75
C VAL A 157 -16.34 -1.30 -10.27
N ALA A 158 -16.92 -1.78 -11.37
CA ALA A 158 -18.17 -1.26 -11.91
C ALA A 158 -19.33 -1.39 -10.90
N LEU A 159 -19.45 -2.53 -10.24
CA LEU A 159 -20.45 -2.76 -9.19
C LEU A 159 -20.29 -1.80 -8.01
N LEU A 160 -19.05 -1.63 -7.53
CA LEU A 160 -18.69 -0.69 -6.46
C LEU A 160 -19.02 0.75 -6.85
N SER A 161 -18.72 1.14 -8.09
CA SER A 161 -18.87 2.51 -8.57
C SER A 161 -20.32 2.92 -8.80
N THR A 162 -21.21 1.96 -9.13
CA THR A 162 -22.61 2.24 -9.47
C THR A 162 -23.55 2.06 -8.29
N LEU A 163 -23.31 1.08 -7.42
CA LEU A 163 -24.26 0.66 -6.38
C LEU A 163 -23.66 0.69 -4.96
N GLY A 164 -22.37 1.01 -4.81
CA GLY A 164 -21.66 0.93 -3.53
C GLY A 164 -21.94 2.06 -2.54
N GLY A 165 -22.63 3.13 -2.94
CA GLY A 165 -22.80 4.35 -2.15
C GLY A 165 -23.89 4.35 -1.08
N GLY A 166 -24.63 3.28 -0.90
CA GLY A 166 -25.78 3.27 0.03
C GLY A 166 -26.83 4.33 -0.34
N ALA A 167 -27.29 5.11 0.63
CA ALA A 167 -28.28 6.18 0.43
C ALA A 167 -27.71 7.45 -0.22
N GLY A 168 -26.37 7.53 -0.42
CA GLY A 168 -25.68 8.67 -1.04
C GLY A 168 -25.19 8.37 -2.46
N HIS A 169 -25.13 9.42 -3.30
CA HIS A 169 -24.50 9.30 -4.62
C HIS A 169 -22.99 9.12 -4.47
N ILE A 170 -22.43 8.04 -5.06
CA ILE A 170 -20.99 7.88 -5.17
C ILE A 170 -20.47 8.93 -6.16
N SER A 171 -19.46 9.68 -5.73
CA SER A 171 -18.75 10.59 -6.62
C SER A 171 -17.94 9.80 -7.66
N VAL A 172 -18.38 9.83 -8.92
CA VAL A 172 -17.63 9.25 -10.04
C VAL A 172 -16.20 9.83 -10.11
N ALA A 173 -16.07 11.13 -9.85
CA ALA A 173 -14.76 11.78 -9.79
C ALA A 173 -13.90 11.18 -8.67
N GLY A 174 -14.46 10.94 -7.47
CA GLY A 174 -13.75 10.27 -6.38
C GLY A 174 -13.26 8.87 -6.76
N VAL A 175 -14.12 8.08 -7.42
CA VAL A 175 -13.73 6.74 -7.92
C VAL A 175 -12.59 6.82 -8.94
N LEU A 176 -12.69 7.72 -9.92
CA LEU A 176 -11.65 7.90 -10.95
C LEU A 176 -10.33 8.37 -10.35
N ILE A 177 -10.37 9.26 -9.35
CA ILE A 177 -9.18 9.71 -8.63
C ILE A 177 -8.49 8.51 -7.95
N VAL A 178 -9.23 7.65 -7.25
CA VAL A 178 -8.63 6.49 -6.56
C VAL A 178 -8.12 5.46 -7.56
N LEU A 179 -8.81 5.19 -8.65
CA LEU A 179 -8.31 4.31 -9.71
C LEU A 179 -7.03 4.86 -10.35
N GLY A 180 -6.97 6.16 -10.63
CA GLY A 180 -5.75 6.84 -11.08
C GLY A 180 -4.61 6.74 -10.06
N ALA A 181 -4.91 6.92 -8.78
CA ALA A 181 -3.97 6.72 -7.68
C ALA A 181 -3.41 5.29 -7.63
N ALA A 182 -4.27 4.28 -7.81
CA ALA A 182 -3.86 2.87 -7.90
C ALA A 182 -2.92 2.63 -9.11
N GLY A 183 -3.22 3.24 -10.25
CA GLY A 183 -2.35 3.22 -11.44
C GLY A 183 -0.99 3.89 -11.19
N MET A 184 -0.96 5.04 -10.54
CA MET A 184 0.28 5.72 -10.13
C MET A 184 1.09 4.87 -9.15
N TRP A 185 0.45 4.24 -8.18
CA TRP A 185 1.09 3.30 -7.26
C TRP A 185 1.72 2.12 -8.00
N ALA A 186 1.02 1.54 -8.97
CA ALA A 186 1.54 0.46 -9.79
C ALA A 186 2.77 0.91 -10.62
N LEU A 187 2.72 2.08 -11.26
CA LEU A 187 3.85 2.67 -11.99
C LEU A 187 5.04 2.92 -11.06
N GLY A 188 4.81 3.47 -9.87
CA GLY A 188 5.84 3.68 -8.85
C GLY A 188 6.51 2.38 -8.43
N THR A 189 5.71 1.34 -8.21
CA THR A 189 6.19 -0.01 -7.89
C THR A 189 7.03 -0.61 -9.02
N MET A 190 6.62 -0.47 -10.29
CA MET A 190 7.41 -0.92 -11.44
C MET A 190 8.73 -0.14 -11.56
N THR A 191 8.70 1.16 -11.33
CA THR A 191 9.89 2.02 -11.33
C THR A 191 10.84 1.60 -10.22
N ALA A 192 10.32 1.31 -9.02
CA ALA A 192 11.12 0.82 -7.90
C ALA A 192 11.82 -0.49 -8.22
N ARG A 193 11.16 -1.43 -8.89
CA ARG A 193 11.75 -2.72 -9.30
C ARG A 193 12.90 -2.57 -10.29
N ARG A 194 12.88 -1.55 -11.16
CA ARG A 194 13.90 -1.32 -12.21
C ARG A 194 14.99 -0.37 -11.77
N GLY A 195 14.79 0.37 -10.68
CA GLY A 195 15.68 1.41 -10.21
C GLY A 195 16.85 0.88 -9.39
N THR A 196 17.96 1.64 -9.38
CA THR A 196 19.10 1.37 -8.49
C THR A 196 18.83 2.00 -7.12
N PHE A 197 18.37 1.19 -6.17
CA PHE A 197 18.01 1.63 -4.83
C PHE A 197 19.16 1.48 -3.82
N PRO A 198 19.15 2.22 -2.70
CA PRO A 198 20.03 1.95 -1.57
C PRO A 198 19.82 0.54 -0.99
N SER A 199 20.88 -0.08 -0.51
CA SER A 199 20.81 -1.39 0.17
C SER A 199 20.01 -1.34 1.49
N SER A 200 19.93 -0.17 2.14
CA SER A 200 19.08 0.06 3.31
C SER A 200 17.68 0.47 2.88
N PRO A 201 16.63 -0.32 3.14
CA PRO A 201 15.25 0.07 2.82
C PRO A 201 14.81 1.30 3.61
N VAL A 202 15.24 1.45 4.86
CA VAL A 202 14.92 2.64 5.67
C VAL A 202 15.43 3.92 4.98
N LEU A 203 16.63 3.85 4.38
CA LEU A 203 17.18 4.98 3.62
C LEU A 203 16.39 5.21 2.33
N ALA A 204 16.08 4.15 1.58
CA ALA A 204 15.30 4.25 0.35
C ALA A 204 13.92 4.86 0.61
N THR A 205 13.18 4.33 1.61
CA THR A 205 11.88 4.87 2.00
C THR A 205 11.98 6.32 2.48
N GLY A 206 13.02 6.67 3.26
CA GLY A 206 13.24 8.07 3.66
C GLY A 206 13.42 9.00 2.46
N MET A 207 14.15 8.57 1.42
CA MET A 207 14.33 9.34 0.18
C MET A 207 13.03 9.43 -0.63
N GLU A 208 12.26 8.36 -0.73
CA GLU A 208 10.95 8.33 -1.39
C GLU A 208 9.97 9.27 -0.70
N LEU A 209 9.87 9.19 0.63
CA LEU A 209 8.99 10.04 1.45
C LEU A 209 9.34 11.52 1.31
N LEU A 210 10.62 11.89 1.33
CA LEU A 210 11.06 13.27 1.15
C LEU A 210 10.71 13.80 -0.25
N ALA A 211 11.01 13.02 -1.29
CA ALA A 211 10.75 13.45 -2.66
C ALA A 211 9.25 13.55 -2.96
N GLY A 212 8.47 12.53 -2.62
CA GLY A 212 7.02 12.53 -2.82
C GLY A 212 6.32 13.58 -1.95
N GLY A 213 6.77 13.73 -0.69
CA GLY A 213 6.24 14.76 0.22
C GLY A 213 6.52 16.18 -0.26
N ALA A 214 7.70 16.45 -0.85
CA ALA A 214 8.01 17.74 -1.46
C ALA A 214 7.09 18.05 -2.65
N VAL A 215 6.82 17.07 -3.52
CA VAL A 215 5.89 17.24 -4.64
C VAL A 215 4.46 17.46 -4.14
N LEU A 216 4.01 16.70 -3.13
CA LEU A 216 2.70 16.92 -2.50
C LEU A 216 2.57 18.32 -1.91
N LEU A 217 3.63 18.84 -1.28
CA LEU A 217 3.63 20.21 -0.76
C LEU A 217 3.50 21.25 -1.87
N VAL A 218 4.18 21.05 -3.00
CA VAL A 218 4.04 21.91 -4.18
C VAL A 218 2.62 21.82 -4.75
N LEU A 219 2.07 20.61 -4.87
CA LEU A 219 0.69 20.42 -5.32
C LEU A 219 -0.31 21.10 -4.40
N ALA A 220 -0.14 21.00 -3.08
CA ALA A 220 -0.98 21.70 -2.10
C ALA A 220 -0.89 23.23 -2.25
N ALA A 221 0.29 23.76 -2.57
CA ALA A 221 0.46 25.19 -2.84
C ALA A 221 -0.26 25.62 -4.13
N VAL A 222 -0.09 24.87 -5.20
CA VAL A 222 -0.71 25.16 -6.51
C VAL A 222 -2.24 25.05 -6.45
N THR A 223 -2.77 24.10 -5.68
CA THR A 223 -4.23 23.93 -5.48
C THR A 223 -4.82 24.90 -4.45
N GLY A 224 -4.01 25.78 -3.85
CA GLY A 224 -4.46 26.78 -2.89
C GLY A 224 -4.80 26.23 -1.51
N GLU A 225 -4.40 25.01 -1.16
CA GLU A 225 -4.75 24.40 0.13
C GLU A 225 -4.19 25.17 1.34
N PHE A 226 -3.09 25.92 1.17
CA PHE A 226 -2.56 26.78 2.23
C PHE A 226 -3.55 27.87 2.64
N GLY A 227 -4.31 28.43 1.67
CA GLY A 227 -5.33 29.43 1.95
C GLY A 227 -6.56 28.87 2.67
N SER A 228 -6.81 27.57 2.52
CA SER A 228 -7.93 26.88 3.19
C SER A 228 -7.56 26.33 4.57
N LEU A 229 -6.28 26.21 4.90
CA LEU A 229 -5.81 25.71 6.19
C LEU A 229 -6.03 26.77 7.29
N ARG A 230 -6.92 26.47 8.21
CA ARG A 230 -7.13 27.26 9.41
C ARG A 230 -6.75 26.44 10.63
N LEU A 231 -5.52 26.60 11.13
CA LEU A 231 -4.98 25.79 12.22
C LEU A 231 -5.89 25.73 13.45
N GLY A 232 -6.54 26.83 13.80
CA GLY A 232 -7.49 26.91 14.92
C GLY A 232 -8.80 26.14 14.71
N HIS A 233 -9.10 25.69 13.49
CA HIS A 233 -10.29 24.90 13.15
C HIS A 233 -9.97 23.42 12.92
N VAL A 234 -8.69 23.04 12.97
CA VAL A 234 -8.29 21.63 12.85
C VAL A 234 -8.68 20.91 14.12
N SER A 235 -9.52 19.88 13.99
CA SER A 235 -9.99 19.08 15.11
C SER A 235 -8.86 18.27 15.78
N ALA A 236 -9.02 17.97 17.06
CA ALA A 236 -8.12 17.08 17.76
C ALA A 236 -8.06 15.70 17.07
N GLY A 237 -9.18 15.21 16.54
CA GLY A 237 -9.25 13.97 15.75
C GLY A 237 -8.35 14.00 14.53
N SER A 238 -8.34 15.09 13.77
CA SER A 238 -7.46 15.23 12.59
C SER A 238 -5.99 15.34 12.97
N TRP A 239 -5.63 16.00 14.08
CA TRP A 239 -4.26 16.00 14.59
C TRP A 239 -3.78 14.61 15.04
N LEU A 240 -4.64 13.87 15.76
CA LEU A 240 -4.36 12.50 16.17
C LEU A 240 -4.21 11.57 14.95
N ALA A 241 -5.09 11.72 13.95
CA ALA A 241 -5.01 10.99 12.70
C ALA A 241 -3.69 11.26 11.96
N LEU A 242 -3.28 12.54 11.85
CA LEU A 242 -1.98 12.90 11.25
C LEU A 242 -0.81 12.28 12.03
N GLY A 243 -0.80 12.40 13.36
CA GLY A 243 0.21 11.79 14.23
C GLY A 243 0.28 10.27 14.06
N TYR A 244 -0.87 9.59 14.03
CA TYR A 244 -0.98 8.17 13.75
C TYR A 244 -0.40 7.82 12.37
N LEU A 245 -0.76 8.57 11.32
CA LEU A 245 -0.27 8.35 9.96
C LEU A 245 1.24 8.55 9.85
N ILE A 246 1.82 9.51 10.58
CA ILE A 246 3.27 9.73 10.61
C ILE A 246 3.98 8.58 11.30
N VAL A 247 3.62 8.31 12.56
CA VAL A 247 4.38 7.38 13.41
C VAL A 247 4.06 5.93 13.04
N ILE A 248 2.79 5.57 13.10
CA ILE A 248 2.35 4.18 12.93
C ILE A 248 2.23 3.85 11.44
N GLY A 249 1.51 4.66 10.69
CA GLY A 249 1.22 4.43 9.27
C GLY A 249 2.43 4.54 8.35
N SER A 250 3.43 5.37 8.72
CA SER A 250 4.62 5.55 7.90
C SER A 250 5.87 4.93 8.53
N ILE A 251 6.31 5.39 9.71
CA ILE A 251 7.61 4.94 10.27
C ILE A 251 7.56 3.46 10.67
N VAL A 252 6.56 3.06 11.46
CA VAL A 252 6.44 1.67 11.95
C VAL A 252 6.09 0.72 10.80
N ALA A 253 5.05 1.03 10.02
CA ALA A 253 4.57 0.12 8.99
C ALA A 253 5.57 -0.09 7.85
N PHE A 254 6.24 0.96 7.34
CA PHE A 254 7.28 0.77 6.33
C PHE A 254 8.52 0.04 6.88
N SER A 255 8.86 0.24 8.16
CA SER A 255 9.93 -0.52 8.80
C SER A 255 9.58 -2.00 8.90
N ALA A 256 8.34 -2.32 9.34
CA ALA A 256 7.82 -3.67 9.41
C ALA A 256 7.74 -4.33 8.01
N TYR A 257 7.23 -3.60 7.02
CA TYR A 257 7.18 -4.04 5.63
C TYR A 257 8.58 -4.38 5.10
N GLY A 258 9.58 -3.52 5.36
CA GLY A 258 10.96 -3.77 4.97
C GLY A 258 11.57 -5.03 5.60
N ILE A 259 11.16 -5.42 6.81
CA ILE A 259 11.56 -6.68 7.44
C ILE A 259 10.82 -7.85 6.79
N ALA A 260 9.50 -7.74 6.61
CA ALA A 260 8.68 -8.79 6.03
C ALA A 260 9.14 -9.18 4.61
N VAL A 261 9.38 -8.18 3.74
CA VAL A 261 9.84 -8.40 2.34
C VAL A 261 11.18 -9.15 2.26
N ARG A 262 12.06 -8.96 3.25
CA ARG A 262 13.38 -9.64 3.25
C ARG A 262 13.33 -11.05 3.84
N SER A 263 12.32 -11.33 4.65
CA SER A 263 12.28 -12.55 5.47
C SER A 263 11.20 -13.53 5.02
N LEU A 264 10.20 -13.07 4.25
CA LEU A 264 9.09 -13.89 3.79
C LEU A 264 9.05 -13.94 2.25
N PRO A 265 8.51 -15.02 1.66
CA PRO A 265 8.30 -15.11 0.21
C PRO A 265 7.44 -13.95 -0.31
N THR A 266 7.80 -13.39 -1.46
CA THR A 266 7.08 -12.27 -2.08
C THR A 266 5.56 -12.49 -2.19
N PRO A 267 5.04 -13.69 -2.59
CA PRO A 267 3.60 -13.93 -2.62
C PRO A 267 2.95 -13.84 -1.25
N THR A 268 3.64 -14.25 -0.18
CA THR A 268 3.14 -14.14 1.19
C THR A 268 3.03 -12.68 1.62
N VAL A 269 4.05 -11.87 1.34
CA VAL A 269 4.00 -10.44 1.66
C VAL A 269 2.89 -9.74 0.88
N ALA A 270 2.75 -10.03 -0.42
CA ALA A 270 1.74 -9.44 -1.29
C ALA A 270 0.28 -9.66 -0.80
N THR A 271 0.06 -10.57 0.14
CA THR A 271 -1.29 -10.81 0.71
C THR A 271 -1.86 -9.61 1.47
N TYR A 272 -1.03 -8.63 1.86
CA TYR A 272 -1.54 -7.38 2.44
C TYR A 272 -2.55 -6.68 1.52
N ALA A 273 -2.40 -6.80 0.20
CA ALA A 273 -3.30 -6.20 -0.77
C ALA A 273 -4.75 -6.75 -0.69
N TYR A 274 -4.94 -7.93 -0.10
CA TYR A 274 -6.27 -8.53 0.11
C TYR A 274 -6.83 -8.26 1.52
N VAL A 275 -5.94 -8.23 2.50
CA VAL A 275 -6.33 -8.09 3.91
C VAL A 275 -6.66 -6.64 4.24
N ASN A 276 -5.89 -5.68 3.71
CA ASN A 276 -6.08 -4.26 3.98
C ASN A 276 -7.49 -3.75 3.66
N PRO A 277 -8.08 -4.04 2.48
CA PRO A 277 -9.44 -3.62 2.19
C PRO A 277 -10.48 -4.18 3.16
N VAL A 278 -10.30 -5.43 3.61
CA VAL A 278 -11.21 -6.05 4.57
C VAL A 278 -11.16 -5.31 5.90
N ILE A 279 -9.95 -5.02 6.39
CA ILE A 279 -9.75 -4.24 7.62
C ILE A 279 -10.31 -2.82 7.47
N ALA A 280 -10.07 -2.15 6.34
CA ALA A 280 -10.57 -0.80 6.10
C ALA A 280 -12.10 -0.75 6.10
N VAL A 281 -12.77 -1.69 5.41
CA VAL A 281 -14.23 -1.80 5.37
C VAL A 281 -14.80 -2.05 6.77
N LEU A 282 -14.21 -2.98 7.51
CA LEU A 282 -14.65 -3.28 8.88
C LEU A 282 -14.49 -2.09 9.82
N LEU A 283 -13.34 -1.40 9.77
CA LEU A 283 -13.09 -0.23 10.60
C LEU A 283 -13.97 0.96 10.20
N GLY A 284 -14.20 1.19 8.90
CA GLY A 284 -15.12 2.21 8.42
C GLY A 284 -16.54 1.98 8.92
N ALA A 285 -17.02 0.74 8.86
CA ALA A 285 -18.34 0.40 9.37
C ALA A 285 -18.44 0.51 10.90
N LEU A 286 -17.46 -0.02 11.65
CA LEU A 286 -17.52 -0.09 13.11
C LEU A 286 -17.25 1.26 13.79
N ILE A 287 -16.39 2.10 13.23
CA ILE A 287 -15.93 3.34 13.87
C ILE A 287 -16.61 4.56 13.28
N LEU A 288 -16.76 4.63 11.96
CA LEU A 288 -17.38 5.78 11.28
C LEU A 288 -18.85 5.55 10.95
N GLY A 289 -19.41 4.37 11.21
CA GLY A 289 -20.79 4.06 10.85
C GLY A 289 -21.02 4.01 9.33
N GLU A 290 -19.98 3.75 8.53
CA GLU A 290 -20.10 3.60 7.08
C GLU A 290 -21.03 2.42 6.76
N GLN A 291 -22.00 2.64 5.86
CA GLN A 291 -22.98 1.61 5.52
C GLN A 291 -22.32 0.51 4.65
N LEU A 292 -22.42 -0.72 5.12
CA LEU A 292 -22.04 -1.90 4.33
C LEU A 292 -23.20 -2.28 3.38
N THR A 293 -23.14 -1.78 2.15
CA THR A 293 -24.13 -2.17 1.15
C THR A 293 -23.84 -3.54 0.57
N PRO A 294 -24.87 -4.30 0.10
CA PRO A 294 -24.67 -5.56 -0.62
C PRO A 294 -23.72 -5.39 -1.83
N ALA A 295 -23.76 -4.24 -2.49
CA ALA A 295 -22.86 -3.91 -3.60
C ALA A 295 -21.40 -3.74 -3.15
N MET A 296 -21.14 -3.13 -1.99
CA MET A 296 -19.79 -3.07 -1.42
C MET A 296 -19.26 -4.47 -1.10
N ILE A 297 -20.08 -5.32 -0.51
CA ILE A 297 -19.69 -6.71 -0.21
C ILE A 297 -19.45 -7.48 -1.50
N GLY A 298 -20.40 -7.49 -2.42
CA GLY A 298 -20.31 -8.23 -3.69
C GLY A 298 -19.16 -7.72 -4.58
N GLY A 299 -19.05 -6.41 -4.78
CA GLY A 299 -17.97 -5.78 -5.54
C GLY A 299 -16.60 -5.99 -4.89
N GLY A 300 -16.53 -5.91 -3.56
CA GLY A 300 -15.31 -6.19 -2.79
C GLY A 300 -14.86 -7.64 -2.95
N VAL A 301 -15.76 -8.60 -2.86
CA VAL A 301 -15.47 -10.03 -3.10
C VAL A 301 -14.96 -10.25 -4.52
N LEU A 302 -15.58 -9.61 -5.53
CA LEU A 302 -15.11 -9.70 -6.91
C LEU A 302 -13.70 -9.12 -7.08
N VAL A 303 -13.44 -7.92 -6.55
CA VAL A 303 -12.10 -7.27 -6.65
C VAL A 303 -11.05 -8.12 -5.93
N VAL A 304 -11.28 -8.50 -4.68
CA VAL A 304 -10.33 -9.31 -3.90
C VAL A 304 -10.13 -10.68 -4.55
N GLY A 305 -11.20 -11.34 -4.99
CA GLY A 305 -11.14 -12.62 -5.71
C GLY A 305 -10.36 -12.54 -7.01
N ALA A 306 -10.56 -11.48 -7.80
CA ALA A 306 -9.80 -11.20 -9.02
C ALA A 306 -8.30 -11.06 -8.73
N VAL A 307 -7.95 -10.30 -7.70
CA VAL A 307 -6.56 -10.09 -7.30
C VAL A 307 -5.91 -11.40 -6.81
N VAL A 308 -6.62 -12.19 -6.02
CA VAL A 308 -6.17 -13.54 -5.60
C VAL A 308 -5.90 -14.44 -6.81
N LEU A 309 -6.81 -14.44 -7.79
CA LEU A 309 -6.68 -15.24 -9.01
C LEU A 309 -5.44 -14.82 -9.83
N VAL A 310 -5.24 -13.52 -10.01
CA VAL A 310 -4.10 -12.95 -10.75
C VAL A 310 -2.78 -13.28 -10.06
N VAL A 311 -2.67 -13.03 -8.75
CA VAL A 311 -1.40 -13.19 -8.03
C VAL A 311 -0.99 -14.67 -7.88
N ARG A 312 -1.95 -15.57 -7.62
CA ARG A 312 -1.65 -17.01 -7.50
C ARG A 312 -1.17 -17.65 -8.80
N ARG A 313 -1.54 -17.09 -9.95
CA ARG A 313 -1.20 -17.60 -11.28
C ARG A 313 -0.06 -16.84 -11.95
N SER A 314 0.45 -15.78 -11.33
CA SER A 314 1.64 -15.08 -11.81
C SER A 314 2.89 -15.91 -11.48
N PRO A 315 3.80 -16.18 -12.46
CA PRO A 315 5.06 -16.85 -12.18
C PRO A 315 5.88 -16.04 -11.17
N PRO A 316 6.71 -16.71 -10.34
CA PRO A 316 7.62 -16.00 -9.45
C PRO A 316 8.52 -15.07 -10.28
N ALA A 317 8.64 -13.81 -9.84
CA ALA A 317 9.56 -12.87 -10.45
C ALA A 317 10.99 -13.39 -10.27
N HIS A 318 11.69 -13.68 -11.37
CA HIS A 318 13.11 -14.03 -11.40
C HIS A 318 14.00 -12.83 -11.18
#